data_663c48a1616ce629e4458babeededc59
#
_entry.id   663c48a1616ce629e4458babeededc59
#
_cell.length_a   1.000
_cell.length_b   1.000
_cell.length_c   1.000
_cell.angle_alpha   90.00
_cell.angle_beta   90.00
_cell.angle_gamma   90.00
#
_symmetry.space_group_name_H-M   'P 1'
#
loop_
_entity.id
_entity.type
_entity.pdbx_description
1 polymer ?
#
loop_
_entity_poly.entity_id
_entity_poly.type
_entity_poly.pdbx_seq_one_letter_code
_entity_poly.pdbx_strand_id
1 'polypeptide(L)'
;MQESIKPPVEVRYKEELQVLRNTDTGRRPENWRMSPMAVRTFILGSAQPVQYEGKEYHIEKKYFGNNALVERCIVTLAGNRGLMLVGEPGTAKTMLSELLSAAISGVSTNTIQGTAGTTEDMIKYSWNYALLLAKGPSREALVPAPLYVGMEKGILTRFEEITRTPAEIQDSLISVLSDKVLNVPELG
;
A
#
# COMPACT_ATOMS: atom_id res chain seq x y z
N MET A 1 12.25 -9.10 18.64
CA MET A 1 11.20 -8.96 17.60
C MET A 1 9.95 -9.61 18.15
N GLN A 2 8.87 -8.87 18.39
CA GLN A 2 7.59 -9.48 18.73
C GLN A 2 7.07 -10.19 17.47
N GLU A 3 6.83 -11.49 17.55
CA GLU A 3 6.11 -12.22 16.52
C GLU A 3 4.69 -11.62 16.40
N SER A 4 4.38 -11.10 15.24
CA SER A 4 3.02 -10.59 14.97
C SER A 4 2.06 -11.77 14.98
N ILE A 5 0.99 -11.68 15.77
CA ILE A 5 -0.09 -12.68 15.85
C ILE A 5 -0.74 -12.88 14.46
N LYS A 6 -0.72 -11.85 13.61
CA LYS A 6 -1.17 -11.89 12.21
C LYS A 6 -0.02 -11.44 11.31
N PRO A 7 0.66 -12.36 10.61
CA PRO A 7 1.73 -11.97 9.70
C PRO A 7 1.19 -11.11 8.54
N PRO A 8 2.00 -10.17 8.01
CA PRO A 8 1.67 -9.39 6.81
C PRO A 8 1.24 -10.29 5.65
N VAL A 9 0.39 -9.77 4.77
CA VAL A 9 -0.15 -10.51 3.62
C VAL A 9 0.94 -11.09 2.73
N GLU A 10 1.99 -10.32 2.46
CA GLU A 10 3.14 -10.74 1.64
C GLU A 10 3.97 -11.87 2.28
N VAL A 11 3.91 -12.02 3.59
CA VAL A 11 4.53 -13.13 4.32
C VAL A 11 3.60 -14.34 4.31
N ARG A 12 2.32 -14.12 4.61
CA ARG A 12 1.31 -15.17 4.68
C ARG A 12 1.10 -15.90 3.35
N TYR A 13 1.12 -15.16 2.23
CA TYR A 13 0.88 -15.67 0.88
C TYR A 13 2.13 -15.60 0.00
N LYS A 14 3.31 -15.75 0.61
CA LYS A 14 4.61 -15.58 -0.05
C LYS A 14 4.73 -16.45 -1.30
N GLU A 15 4.37 -17.72 -1.19
CA GLU A 15 4.49 -18.70 -2.28
C GLU A 15 3.60 -18.34 -3.47
N GLU A 16 2.30 -18.06 -3.23
CA GLU A 16 1.37 -17.65 -4.28
C GLU A 16 1.81 -16.35 -4.99
N LEU A 17 2.27 -15.36 -4.21
CA LEU A 17 2.78 -14.10 -4.77
C LEU A 17 4.03 -14.34 -5.62
N GLN A 18 4.91 -15.24 -5.22
CA GLN A 18 6.12 -15.58 -5.98
C GLN A 18 5.76 -16.29 -7.30
N VAL A 19 4.89 -17.30 -7.24
CA VAL A 19 4.39 -18.01 -8.42
C VAL A 19 3.78 -17.04 -9.42
N LEU A 20 2.83 -16.20 -8.97
CA LEU A 20 2.16 -15.23 -9.84
C LEU A 20 3.14 -14.21 -10.44
N ARG A 21 4.12 -13.71 -9.69
CA ARG A 21 5.12 -12.77 -10.20
C ARG A 21 6.00 -13.37 -11.29
N ASN A 22 6.36 -14.63 -11.16
CA ASN A 22 7.25 -15.33 -12.08
C ASN A 22 6.53 -15.83 -13.34
N THR A 23 5.23 -16.10 -13.25
CA THR A 23 4.42 -16.57 -14.38
C THR A 23 3.66 -15.43 -15.09
N ASP A 24 3.66 -14.22 -14.51
CA ASP A 24 2.95 -13.06 -15.04
C ASP A 24 3.64 -12.49 -16.29
N THR A 25 3.01 -12.65 -17.42
CA THR A 25 3.43 -12.09 -18.72
C THR A 25 2.69 -10.81 -19.10
N GLY A 26 1.77 -10.35 -18.25
CA GLY A 26 0.96 -9.16 -18.48
C GLY A 26 1.75 -7.85 -18.38
N ARG A 27 1.28 -6.82 -19.07
CA ARG A 27 1.84 -5.47 -18.92
C ARG A 27 1.62 -4.95 -17.49
N ARG A 28 2.69 -4.53 -16.84
CA ARG A 28 2.67 -3.96 -15.48
C ARG A 28 2.61 -2.44 -15.56
N PRO A 29 1.70 -1.79 -14.81
CA PRO A 29 1.81 -0.36 -14.55
C PRO A 29 3.13 -0.02 -13.88
N GLU A 30 3.53 1.23 -13.96
CA GLU A 30 4.77 1.72 -13.31
C GLU A 30 4.77 1.41 -11.81
N ASN A 31 5.89 0.95 -11.29
CA ASN A 31 6.09 0.55 -9.89
C ASN A 31 5.27 -0.66 -9.40
N TRP A 32 4.47 -1.30 -10.26
CA TRP A 32 3.74 -2.50 -9.87
C TRP A 32 4.60 -3.75 -9.94
N ARG A 33 4.46 -4.63 -8.95
CA ARG A 33 5.14 -5.93 -8.93
C ARG A 33 4.51 -6.96 -9.85
N MET A 34 3.21 -6.81 -10.16
CA MET A 34 2.43 -7.71 -11.00
C MET A 34 1.50 -6.93 -11.92
N SER A 35 1.09 -7.54 -13.02
CA SER A 35 0.06 -6.98 -13.90
C SER A 35 -1.31 -6.91 -13.21
N PRO A 36 -2.24 -6.07 -13.68
CA PRO A 36 -3.60 -6.01 -13.17
C PRO A 36 -4.32 -7.36 -13.13
N MET A 37 -4.07 -8.22 -14.13
CA MET A 37 -4.63 -9.57 -14.18
C MET A 37 -4.05 -10.49 -13.11
N ALA A 38 -2.75 -10.46 -12.89
CA ALA A 38 -2.11 -11.24 -11.83
C ALA A 38 -2.55 -10.76 -10.43
N VAL A 39 -2.70 -9.45 -10.21
CA VAL A 39 -3.28 -8.88 -8.97
C VAL A 39 -4.72 -9.39 -8.76
N ARG A 40 -5.55 -9.38 -9.83
CA ARG A 40 -6.90 -9.92 -9.78
C ARG A 40 -6.89 -11.39 -9.40
N THR A 41 -6.06 -12.20 -10.05
CA THR A 41 -5.92 -13.64 -9.78
C THR A 41 -5.49 -13.89 -8.34
N PHE A 42 -4.55 -13.14 -7.81
CA PHE A 42 -4.15 -13.24 -6.40
C PHE A 42 -5.31 -13.04 -5.43
N ILE A 43 -6.19 -12.07 -5.70
CA ILE A 43 -7.29 -11.70 -4.78
C ILE A 43 -8.52 -12.58 -4.97
N LEU A 44 -8.90 -12.86 -6.22
CA LEU A 44 -10.15 -13.56 -6.57
C LEU A 44 -9.96 -15.06 -6.82
N GLY A 45 -8.72 -15.53 -6.83
CA GLY A 45 -8.37 -16.92 -7.12
C GLY A 45 -8.20 -17.21 -8.60
N SER A 46 -7.58 -18.34 -8.91
CA SER A 46 -7.39 -18.85 -10.26
C SER A 46 -8.48 -19.86 -10.61
N ALA A 47 -9.02 -19.78 -11.85
CA ALA A 47 -9.98 -20.75 -12.36
C ALA A 47 -9.31 -22.10 -12.68
N GLN A 48 -8.03 -22.07 -13.04
CA GLN A 48 -7.21 -23.25 -13.32
C GLN A 48 -5.90 -23.13 -12.56
N PRO A 49 -5.22 -24.27 -12.27
CA PRO A 49 -3.91 -24.24 -11.64
C PRO A 49 -2.89 -23.47 -12.48
N VAL A 50 -2.03 -22.72 -11.82
CA VAL A 50 -0.90 -22.00 -12.41
C VAL A 50 0.30 -22.93 -12.45
N GLN A 51 0.88 -23.17 -13.62
CA GLN A 51 2.06 -24.01 -13.79
C GLN A 51 3.32 -23.19 -13.48
N TYR A 52 4.14 -23.65 -12.54
CA TYR A 52 5.42 -23.02 -12.22
C TYR A 52 6.44 -24.07 -11.77
N GLU A 53 7.62 -24.07 -12.38
CA GLU A 53 8.71 -25.03 -12.08
C GLU A 53 8.27 -26.52 -12.06
N GLY A 54 7.39 -26.90 -13.01
CA GLY A 54 6.89 -28.27 -13.14
C GLY A 54 5.86 -28.69 -12.07
N LYS A 55 5.37 -27.74 -11.28
CA LYS A 55 4.31 -27.95 -10.27
C LYS A 55 3.06 -27.16 -10.60
N GLU A 56 1.94 -27.65 -10.11
CA GLU A 56 0.64 -26.97 -10.20
C GLU A 56 0.33 -26.24 -8.91
N TYR A 57 0.00 -24.94 -9.03
CA TYR A 57 -0.39 -24.09 -7.91
C TYR A 57 -1.83 -23.62 -8.09
N HIS A 58 -2.67 -23.90 -7.12
CA HIS A 58 -4.02 -23.37 -7.10
C HIS A 58 -4.05 -22.10 -6.24
N ILE A 59 -4.38 -20.97 -6.87
CA ILE A 59 -4.48 -19.69 -6.16
C ILE A 59 -5.88 -19.58 -5.56
N GLU A 60 -5.96 -19.60 -4.24
CA GLU A 60 -7.23 -19.56 -3.53
C GLU A 60 -7.85 -18.15 -3.55
N LYS A 61 -9.18 -18.10 -3.58
CA LYS A 61 -9.92 -16.85 -3.43
C LYS A 61 -9.77 -16.32 -1.99
N LYS A 62 -9.38 -15.04 -1.85
CA LYS A 62 -9.12 -14.38 -0.56
C LYS A 62 -10.18 -13.35 -0.19
N TYR A 63 -10.85 -12.78 -1.18
CA TYR A 63 -11.91 -11.79 -0.97
C TYR A 63 -13.27 -12.34 -1.39
N PHE A 64 -14.16 -12.52 -0.42
CA PHE A 64 -15.50 -13.09 -0.60
C PHE A 64 -16.56 -11.99 -0.63
N GLY A 65 -16.45 -11.07 -1.58
CA GLY A 65 -17.38 -9.98 -1.79
C GLY A 65 -17.67 -9.78 -3.28
N ASN A 66 -18.02 -8.56 -3.66
CA ASN A 66 -18.29 -8.21 -5.04
C ASN A 66 -16.99 -8.18 -5.87
N ASN A 67 -16.83 -9.11 -6.81
CA ASN A 67 -15.65 -9.20 -7.68
C ASN A 67 -15.47 -7.91 -8.50
N ALA A 68 -16.55 -7.28 -8.98
CA ALA A 68 -16.47 -6.03 -9.71
C ALA A 68 -15.92 -4.86 -8.87
N LEU A 69 -16.08 -4.91 -7.54
CA LEU A 69 -15.42 -3.95 -6.64
C LEU A 69 -13.90 -4.11 -6.71
N VAL A 70 -13.40 -5.33 -6.61
CA VAL A 70 -11.94 -5.62 -6.70
C VAL A 70 -11.39 -5.15 -8.04
N GLU A 71 -12.07 -5.45 -9.13
CA GLU A 71 -11.66 -5.05 -10.49
C GLU A 71 -11.63 -3.51 -10.64
N ARG A 72 -12.65 -2.81 -10.12
CA ARG A 72 -12.64 -1.33 -10.09
C ARG A 72 -11.50 -0.75 -9.27
N CYS A 73 -11.19 -1.34 -8.11
CA CYS A 73 -10.04 -0.92 -7.31
C CYS A 73 -8.73 -1.05 -8.10
N ILE A 74 -8.53 -2.18 -8.76
CA ILE A 74 -7.34 -2.45 -9.57
C ILE A 74 -7.23 -1.43 -10.72
N VAL A 75 -8.30 -1.19 -11.46
CA VAL A 75 -8.32 -0.22 -12.58
C VAL A 75 -8.06 1.20 -12.08
N THR A 76 -8.64 1.60 -10.95
CA THR A 76 -8.42 2.92 -10.35
C THR A 76 -6.94 3.13 -10.00
N LEU A 77 -6.33 2.16 -9.33
CA LEU A 77 -4.92 2.22 -8.96
C LEU A 77 -3.98 2.15 -10.17
N ALA A 78 -4.33 1.35 -11.20
CA ALA A 78 -3.56 1.30 -12.45
C ALA A 78 -3.60 2.62 -13.23
N GLY A 79 -4.65 3.42 -13.05
CA GLY A 79 -4.77 4.77 -13.58
C GLY A 79 -4.04 5.85 -12.76
N ASN A 80 -3.18 5.45 -11.83
CA ASN A 80 -2.41 6.34 -10.95
C ASN A 80 -3.29 7.31 -10.14
N ARG A 81 -4.42 6.82 -9.66
CA ARG A 81 -5.39 7.57 -8.84
C ARG A 81 -5.42 7.04 -7.41
N GLY A 82 -5.75 7.93 -6.46
CA GLY A 82 -6.08 7.52 -5.10
C GLY A 82 -7.37 6.69 -5.07
N LEU A 83 -7.42 5.71 -4.19
CA LEU A 83 -8.58 4.85 -3.97
C LEU A 83 -9.13 5.08 -2.56
N MET A 84 -10.41 5.37 -2.45
CA MET A 84 -11.11 5.47 -1.17
C MET A 84 -12.15 4.35 -1.04
N LEU A 85 -12.00 3.53 -0.01
CA LEU A 85 -12.95 2.46 0.33
C LEU A 85 -13.87 2.94 1.44
N VAL A 86 -15.16 3.09 1.11
CA VAL A 86 -16.20 3.52 2.05
C VAL A 86 -17.20 2.37 2.24
N GLY A 87 -17.64 2.15 3.47
CA GLY A 87 -18.63 1.13 3.80
C GLY A 87 -18.70 0.85 5.29
N GLU A 88 -19.68 0.06 5.69
CA GLU A 88 -19.94 -0.33 7.08
C GLU A 88 -18.73 -1.05 7.73
N PRO A 89 -18.58 -0.99 9.05
CA PRO A 89 -17.62 -1.82 9.78
C PRO A 89 -17.81 -3.31 9.45
N GLY A 90 -16.70 -4.05 9.39
CA GLY A 90 -16.73 -5.48 9.11
C GLY A 90 -16.90 -5.89 7.64
N THR A 91 -16.96 -4.95 6.69
CA THR A 91 -17.07 -5.24 5.23
C THR A 91 -15.73 -5.56 4.55
N ALA A 92 -14.73 -5.97 5.31
CA ALA A 92 -13.40 -6.39 4.84
C ALA A 92 -12.62 -5.33 4.02
N LYS A 93 -12.85 -4.03 4.23
CA LYS A 93 -12.13 -2.94 3.56
C LYS A 93 -10.62 -3.01 3.80
N THR A 94 -10.23 -3.13 5.07
CA THR A 94 -8.81 -3.25 5.48
C THR A 94 -8.16 -4.48 4.86
N MET A 95 -8.85 -5.63 4.85
CA MET A 95 -8.35 -6.85 4.21
C MET A 95 -8.14 -6.64 2.70
N LEU A 96 -9.08 -6.00 2.01
CA LEU A 96 -8.93 -5.71 0.57
C LEU A 96 -7.77 -4.75 0.32
N SER A 97 -7.60 -3.70 1.12
CA SER A 97 -6.47 -2.77 0.99
C SER A 97 -5.12 -3.46 1.26
N GLU A 98 -5.04 -4.37 2.23
CA GLU A 98 -3.86 -5.20 2.51
C GLU A 98 -3.50 -6.09 1.32
N LEU A 99 -4.49 -6.81 0.75
CA LEU A 99 -4.30 -7.69 -0.40
C LEU A 99 -3.82 -6.92 -1.64
N LEU A 100 -4.44 -5.76 -1.94
CA LEU A 100 -4.03 -4.88 -3.03
C LEU A 100 -2.60 -4.39 -2.84
N SER A 101 -2.25 -3.91 -1.65
CA SER A 101 -0.91 -3.39 -1.36
C SER A 101 0.17 -4.47 -1.46
N ALA A 102 -0.07 -5.66 -0.94
CA ALA A 102 0.86 -6.79 -1.04
C ALA A 102 1.07 -7.23 -2.50
N ALA A 103 -0.01 -7.31 -3.28
CA ALA A 103 0.05 -7.74 -4.68
C ALA A 103 0.73 -6.69 -5.57
N ILE A 104 0.38 -5.42 -5.40
CA ILE A 104 0.86 -4.31 -6.23
C ILE A 104 2.28 -3.90 -5.84
N SER A 105 2.50 -3.63 -4.55
CA SER A 105 3.74 -3.03 -4.04
C SER A 105 4.70 -4.06 -3.41
N GLY A 106 4.21 -5.25 -3.07
CA GLY A 106 4.97 -6.26 -2.33
C GLY A 106 5.07 -6.00 -0.83
N VAL A 107 4.37 -4.98 -0.33
CA VAL A 107 4.35 -4.56 1.09
C VAL A 107 2.94 -4.13 1.46
N SER A 108 2.39 -4.71 2.53
CA SER A 108 1.07 -4.37 3.08
C SER A 108 1.15 -3.53 4.36
N THR A 109 2.35 -3.30 4.89
CA THR A 109 2.56 -2.68 6.20
C THR A 109 2.84 -1.17 6.14
N ASN A 110 2.97 -0.57 4.96
CA ASN A 110 3.13 0.87 4.82
C ASN A 110 1.79 1.57 5.06
N THR A 111 1.46 1.78 6.34
CA THR A 111 0.12 2.18 6.79
C THR A 111 0.18 3.34 7.79
N ILE A 112 -0.77 4.26 7.65
CA ILE A 112 -1.07 5.32 8.60
C ILE A 112 -2.40 4.96 9.28
N GLN A 113 -2.42 4.95 10.60
CA GLN A 113 -3.63 4.78 11.39
C GLN A 113 -4.16 6.14 11.82
N GLY A 114 -5.27 6.57 11.25
CA GLY A 114 -5.91 7.85 11.57
C GLY A 114 -6.56 7.85 12.95
N THR A 115 -6.30 8.90 13.69
CA THR A 115 -6.90 9.19 15.00
C THR A 115 -7.08 10.70 15.15
N ALA A 116 -7.81 11.15 16.17
CA ALA A 116 -7.94 12.57 16.50
C ALA A 116 -6.58 13.24 16.84
N GLY A 117 -5.59 12.47 17.27
CA GLY A 117 -4.25 12.94 17.60
C GLY A 117 -3.21 12.75 16.46
N THR A 118 -3.65 12.39 15.26
CA THR A 118 -2.75 12.25 14.11
C THR A 118 -2.21 13.62 13.70
N THR A 119 -0.89 13.71 13.59
CA THR A 119 -0.18 14.91 13.17
C THR A 119 0.46 14.73 11.78
N GLU A 120 0.87 15.82 11.17
CA GLU A 120 1.53 15.82 9.86
C GLU A 120 2.84 15.02 9.87
N ASP A 121 3.60 15.11 10.96
CA ASP A 121 4.85 14.37 11.16
C ASP A 121 4.66 12.85 11.12
N MET A 122 3.52 12.36 11.59
CA MET A 122 3.19 10.93 11.55
C MET A 122 2.86 10.43 10.15
N ILE A 123 2.59 11.34 9.23
CA ILE A 123 2.14 11.05 7.85
C ILE A 123 3.28 11.26 6.86
N LYS A 124 3.88 12.44 6.88
CA LYS A 124 4.88 12.88 5.90
C LYS A 124 6.30 12.50 6.31
N TYR A 125 6.86 13.19 7.26
CA TYR A 125 8.19 12.97 7.82
C TYR A 125 8.34 13.71 9.16
N SER A 126 9.33 13.34 9.93
CA SER A 126 9.75 14.04 11.14
C SER A 126 11.26 14.23 11.15
N TRP A 127 11.80 14.80 12.20
CA TRP A 127 13.22 15.05 12.34
C TRP A 127 13.81 14.29 13.53
N ASN A 128 14.98 13.70 13.34
CA ASN A 128 15.84 13.31 14.45
C ASN A 128 16.49 14.57 15.01
N TYR A 129 15.94 15.08 16.10
CA TYR A 129 16.37 16.36 16.70
C TYR A 129 17.84 16.37 17.12
N ALA A 130 18.42 15.25 17.55
CA ALA A 130 19.83 15.17 17.90
C ALA A 130 20.72 15.41 16.66
N LEU A 131 20.39 14.79 15.53
CA LEU A 131 21.11 15.00 14.27
C LEU A 131 20.84 16.39 13.69
N LEU A 132 19.62 16.88 13.80
CA LEU A 132 19.24 18.22 13.33
C LEU A 132 20.04 19.31 14.04
N LEU A 133 20.22 19.20 15.36
CA LEU A 133 21.02 20.15 16.14
C LEU A 133 22.52 20.03 15.85
N ALA A 134 23.02 18.83 15.60
CA ALA A 134 24.44 18.58 15.37
C ALA A 134 24.90 18.93 13.96
N LYS A 135 24.07 18.69 12.93
CA LYS A 135 24.46 18.78 11.50
C LYS A 135 23.57 19.73 10.67
N GLY A 136 22.51 20.27 11.26
CA GLY A 136 21.48 21.02 10.53
C GLY A 136 20.53 20.11 9.74
N PRO A 137 19.58 20.71 8.98
CA PRO A 137 18.67 19.98 8.10
C PRO A 137 19.45 19.17 7.06
N SER A 138 19.24 17.86 7.08
CA SER A 138 19.91 16.93 6.17
C SER A 138 19.07 15.67 5.96
N ARG A 139 19.31 14.94 4.87
CA ARG A 139 18.64 13.66 4.64
C ARG A 139 18.89 12.62 5.74
N GLU A 140 20.06 12.70 6.43
CA GLU A 140 20.38 11.83 7.56
C GLU A 140 19.53 12.14 8.80
N ALA A 141 19.17 13.41 9.00
CA ALA A 141 18.33 13.86 10.11
C ALA A 141 16.84 13.66 9.85
N LEU A 142 16.43 13.46 8.59
CA LEU A 142 15.03 13.22 8.21
C LEU A 142 14.63 11.79 8.60
N VAL A 143 13.49 11.68 9.30
CA VAL A 143 12.86 10.41 9.67
C VAL A 143 11.61 10.25 8.78
N PRO A 144 11.64 9.39 7.76
CA PRO A 144 10.54 9.25 6.83
C PRO A 144 9.33 8.60 7.49
N ALA A 145 8.13 9.18 7.28
CA ALA A 145 6.85 8.59 7.64
C ALA A 145 6.23 7.86 6.43
N PRO A 146 5.13 7.10 6.59
CA PRO A 146 4.62 6.21 5.55
C PRO A 146 4.33 6.88 4.21
N LEU A 147 3.85 8.13 4.18
CA LEU A 147 3.60 8.83 2.92
C LEU A 147 4.90 9.12 2.17
N TYR A 148 5.92 9.62 2.88
CA TYR A 148 7.27 9.83 2.31
C TYR A 148 7.83 8.54 1.74
N VAL A 149 7.79 7.45 2.54
CA VAL A 149 8.26 6.11 2.12
C VAL A 149 7.51 5.63 0.88
N GLY A 150 6.19 5.85 0.85
CA GLY A 150 5.33 5.48 -0.29
C GLY A 150 5.74 6.18 -1.57
N MET A 151 5.96 7.49 -1.50
CA MET A 151 6.35 8.31 -2.66
C MET A 151 7.79 8.04 -3.10
N GLU A 152 8.73 7.93 -2.17
CA GLU A 152 10.13 7.67 -2.48
C GLU A 152 10.33 6.30 -3.14
N LYS A 153 9.63 5.26 -2.66
CA LYS A 153 9.79 3.86 -3.11
C LYS A 153 8.79 3.44 -4.18
N GLY A 154 7.85 4.29 -4.56
CA GLY A 154 6.77 3.94 -5.49
C GLY A 154 5.88 2.80 -4.98
N ILE A 155 5.59 2.76 -3.68
CA ILE A 155 4.72 1.75 -3.05
C ILE A 155 3.44 2.37 -2.53
N LEU A 156 2.38 1.57 -2.43
CA LEU A 156 1.11 2.04 -1.91
C LEU A 156 1.24 2.41 -0.42
N THR A 157 0.73 3.59 -0.08
CA THR A 157 0.50 4.01 1.30
C THR A 157 -0.97 3.82 1.63
N ARG A 158 -1.25 3.05 2.66
CA ARG A 158 -2.61 2.86 3.17
C ARG A 158 -2.90 3.85 4.28
N PHE A 159 -4.04 4.50 4.20
CA PHE A 159 -4.55 5.37 5.25
C PHE A 159 -5.83 4.75 5.80
N GLU A 160 -5.77 4.19 7.00
CA GLU A 160 -6.91 3.61 7.70
C GLU A 160 -7.59 4.68 8.57
N GLU A 161 -8.92 4.65 8.66
CA GLU A 161 -9.72 5.55 9.50
C GLU A 161 -9.47 7.06 9.23
N ILE A 162 -9.31 7.46 7.99
CA ILE A 162 -9.00 8.85 7.60
C ILE A 162 -10.02 9.86 8.15
N THR A 163 -11.28 9.46 8.26
CA THR A 163 -12.37 10.31 8.79
C THR A 163 -12.22 10.64 10.28
N ARG A 164 -11.32 9.95 11.00
CA ARG A 164 -11.01 10.22 12.42
C ARG A 164 -9.91 11.26 12.60
N THR A 165 -9.26 11.67 11.53
CA THR A 165 -8.18 12.67 11.58
C THR A 165 -8.74 14.07 11.53
N PRO A 166 -8.01 15.07 12.09
CA PRO A 166 -8.37 16.49 11.93
C PRO A 166 -8.53 16.90 10.46
N ALA A 167 -9.38 17.88 10.19
CA ALA A 167 -9.64 18.36 8.83
C ALA A 167 -8.37 18.88 8.14
N GLU A 168 -7.51 19.57 8.89
CA GLU A 168 -6.24 20.11 8.39
C GLU A 168 -5.31 19.02 7.86
N ILE A 169 -5.36 17.84 8.50
CA ILE A 169 -4.59 16.67 8.05
C ILE A 169 -5.16 16.12 6.74
N GLN A 170 -6.49 16.04 6.61
CA GLN A 170 -7.14 15.60 5.37
C GLN A 170 -6.84 16.58 4.23
N ASP A 171 -6.89 17.88 4.48
CA ASP A 171 -6.58 18.93 3.49
C ASP A 171 -5.10 18.85 3.04
N SER A 172 -4.17 18.58 3.95
CA SER A 172 -2.75 18.43 3.61
C SER A 172 -2.46 17.26 2.65
N LEU A 173 -3.32 16.25 2.62
CA LEU A 173 -3.21 15.11 1.69
C LEU A 173 -3.73 15.44 0.29
N ILE A 174 -4.65 16.40 0.16
CA ILE A 174 -5.24 16.75 -1.14
C ILE A 174 -4.16 17.24 -2.10
N SER A 175 -3.25 18.11 -1.66
CA SER A 175 -2.15 18.61 -2.47
C SER A 175 -1.23 17.48 -2.95
N VAL A 176 -0.87 16.57 -2.06
CA VAL A 176 -0.03 15.42 -2.40
C VAL A 176 -0.73 14.49 -3.40
N LEU A 177 -2.02 14.27 -3.25
CA LEU A 177 -2.81 13.44 -4.17
C LEU A 177 -2.97 14.07 -5.55
N SER A 178 -3.12 15.41 -5.59
CA SER A 178 -3.28 16.17 -6.83
C SER A 178 -1.97 16.35 -7.57
N ASP A 179 -0.97 16.89 -6.89
CA ASP A 179 0.28 17.36 -7.51
C ASP A 179 1.35 16.25 -7.55
N LYS A 180 1.17 15.17 -6.78
CA LYS A 180 2.14 14.08 -6.63
C LYS A 180 3.51 14.56 -6.14
N VAL A 181 3.51 15.62 -5.35
CA VAL A 181 4.71 16.24 -4.79
C VAL A 181 4.61 16.31 -3.27
N LEU A 182 5.67 15.93 -2.61
CA LEU A 182 5.87 16.12 -1.17
C LEU A 182 7.07 17.06 -0.99
N ASN A 183 6.80 18.31 -0.64
CA ASN A 183 7.85 19.29 -0.38
C ASN A 183 8.46 19.07 1.00
N VAL A 184 9.79 19.17 1.07
CA VAL A 184 10.57 19.20 2.31
C VAL A 184 11.35 20.51 2.33
N PRO A 185 10.73 21.62 2.75
CA PRO A 185 11.30 22.97 2.62
C PRO A 185 12.68 23.12 3.27
N GLU A 186 12.92 22.38 4.34
CA GLU A 186 14.17 22.42 5.10
C GLU A 186 15.37 21.81 4.33
N LEU A 187 15.11 21.04 3.28
CA LEU A 187 16.17 20.47 2.44
C LEU A 187 16.44 21.28 1.16
N GLY A 188 15.65 22.33 0.89
CA GLY A 188 15.79 23.21 -0.29
C GLY A 188 15.05 22.70 -1.52
#